data_7f74f9a8635fa0bb11f7897b295a162c
#
_entry.id   7f74f9a8635fa0bb11f7897b295a162c
#
_cell.length_a   1.000
_cell.length_b   1.000
_cell.length_c   1.000
_cell.angle_alpha   90.00
_cell.angle_beta   90.00
_cell.angle_gamma   90.00
#
_symmetry.space_group_name_H-M   'P 1'
#
loop_
_entity.id
_entity.type
_entity.pdbx_description
1 polymer ?
#
loop_
_entity_poly.entity_id
_entity_poly.type
_entity_poly.pdbx_seq_one_letter_code
_entity_poly.pdbx_strand_id
1 'polypeptide(L)'
;GKNFEHKRCLWNRNYNEEGGLTKTNVLEPDVSRNLIFGRSVKMPNDAQVVAGVYGSKNGEYSRGVFVAEINQIGEYFINYYNFADLQNFFSYMKARREQRVKGRIERRKIKGKKSRFNYRLMVNEVVPYGDQYIMLGEAFYPHYSYTNTQASSSGVPGFYSNPLMRGDRIFDGYQYTHAIVIGFDGKGNLKWDNSFEINDVKTFELQQIVKISPDDNRIVLLYLFNNLIRSKIIKDDQVLEGKTADPVKSKYQTDVVKEKDTESSKLDYWYTQYFFASGVQKVRNQ
;
A
#
# COMPACT_ATOMS: atom_id res chain seq x y z
N GLY A 1 -13.35 -9.22 -12.60
CA GLY A 1 -13.90 -9.57 -13.91
C GLY A 1 -13.90 -8.41 -14.90
N LYS A 2 -14.44 -8.60 -16.08
CA LYS A 2 -14.72 -7.54 -17.06
C LYS A 2 -16.20 -7.58 -17.42
N ASN A 3 -16.79 -6.40 -17.62
CA ASN A 3 -18.15 -6.30 -18.14
C ASN A 3 -18.19 -6.39 -19.68
N PHE A 4 -19.37 -6.27 -20.27
CA PHE A 4 -19.57 -6.32 -21.73
C PHE A 4 -18.82 -5.21 -22.49
N GLU A 5 -18.49 -4.09 -21.85
CA GLU A 5 -17.68 -3.02 -22.42
C GLU A 5 -16.18 -3.20 -22.21
N HIS A 6 -15.74 -4.40 -21.83
CA HIS A 6 -14.35 -4.74 -21.47
C HIS A 6 -13.73 -3.95 -20.33
N LYS A 7 -14.56 -3.28 -19.50
CA LYS A 7 -14.11 -2.60 -18.28
C LYS A 7 -13.89 -3.60 -17.15
N ARG A 8 -12.88 -3.34 -16.33
CA ARG A 8 -12.64 -4.13 -15.12
C ARG A 8 -13.64 -3.74 -14.04
N CYS A 9 -14.46 -4.69 -13.63
CA CYS A 9 -15.44 -4.60 -12.55
C CYS A 9 -14.97 -5.40 -11.35
N LEU A 10 -15.49 -5.07 -10.18
CA LEU A 10 -15.28 -5.86 -8.97
C LEU A 10 -16.53 -6.67 -8.66
N TRP A 11 -16.31 -7.91 -8.35
CA TRP A 11 -17.36 -8.85 -7.91
C TRP A 11 -17.25 -8.98 -6.40
N ASN A 12 -18.24 -8.49 -5.69
CA ASN A 12 -18.39 -8.64 -4.26
C ASN A 12 -19.34 -9.80 -3.99
N ARG A 13 -18.84 -10.89 -3.40
CA ARG A 13 -19.58 -12.11 -3.13
C ARG A 13 -19.67 -12.34 -1.63
N ASN A 14 -20.87 -12.54 -1.15
CA ASN A 14 -21.15 -12.87 0.24
C ASN A 14 -21.44 -14.36 0.35
N TYR A 15 -20.88 -14.98 1.37
CA TYR A 15 -21.06 -16.37 1.70
C TYR A 15 -21.63 -16.51 3.10
N ASN A 16 -22.45 -17.54 3.32
CA ASN A 16 -22.90 -17.91 4.67
C ASN A 16 -21.81 -18.70 5.42
N GLU A 17 -22.07 -19.06 6.67
CA GLU A 17 -21.14 -19.82 7.52
C GLU A 17 -20.81 -21.21 6.95
N GLU A 18 -21.71 -21.79 6.16
CA GLU A 18 -21.53 -23.08 5.49
C GLU A 18 -20.76 -22.97 4.15
N GLY A 19 -20.34 -21.74 3.77
CA GLY A 19 -19.65 -21.49 2.49
C GLY A 19 -20.59 -21.38 1.28
N GLY A 20 -21.90 -21.37 1.47
CA GLY A 20 -22.89 -21.15 0.42
C GLY A 20 -22.93 -19.69 -0.03
N LEU A 21 -22.91 -19.46 -1.36
CA LEU A 21 -23.02 -18.12 -1.94
C LEU A 21 -24.41 -17.54 -1.69
N THR A 22 -24.51 -16.45 -0.94
CA THR A 22 -25.77 -15.79 -0.58
C THR A 22 -26.09 -14.60 -1.47
N LYS A 23 -25.10 -13.82 -1.86
CA LYS A 23 -25.29 -12.61 -2.66
C LYS A 23 -24.08 -12.30 -3.52
N THR A 24 -24.33 -11.79 -4.70
CA THR A 24 -23.28 -11.24 -5.60
C THR A 24 -23.66 -9.84 -6.02
N ASN A 25 -22.79 -8.88 -5.78
CA ASN A 25 -22.90 -7.52 -6.29
C ASN A 25 -21.76 -7.26 -7.27
N VAL A 26 -22.06 -6.67 -8.42
CA VAL A 26 -21.06 -6.30 -9.41
C VAL A 26 -20.92 -4.79 -9.41
N LEU A 27 -19.77 -4.29 -8.95
CA LEU A 27 -19.46 -2.87 -8.99
C LEU A 27 -18.87 -2.53 -10.36
N GLU A 28 -19.59 -1.74 -11.12
CA GLU A 28 -19.16 -1.25 -12.42
C GLU A 28 -18.60 0.17 -12.33
N PRO A 29 -17.45 0.44 -12.95
CA PRO A 29 -16.88 1.78 -12.95
C PRO A 29 -17.57 2.70 -13.96
N ASP A 30 -17.38 4.02 -13.78
CA ASP A 30 -17.73 5.03 -14.79
C ASP A 30 -17.02 4.77 -16.13
N VAL A 31 -17.50 5.44 -17.19
CA VAL A 31 -17.06 5.26 -18.59
C VAL A 31 -15.55 5.31 -18.80
N SER A 32 -14.82 6.10 -18.02
CA SER A 32 -13.38 6.33 -18.21
C SER A 32 -12.45 5.62 -17.20
N ARG A 33 -13.02 4.81 -16.31
CA ARG A 33 -12.30 4.18 -15.20
C ARG A 33 -12.35 2.65 -15.24
N ASN A 34 -11.46 2.01 -14.51
CA ASN A 34 -11.46 0.58 -14.23
C ASN A 34 -11.23 0.38 -12.74
N LEU A 35 -11.99 -0.50 -12.11
CA LEU A 35 -11.73 -0.93 -10.74
C LEU A 35 -10.66 -2.02 -10.78
N ILE A 36 -9.55 -1.81 -10.08
CA ILE A 36 -8.40 -2.71 -10.14
C ILE A 36 -8.49 -3.74 -9.03
N PHE A 37 -8.66 -3.28 -7.80
CA PHE A 37 -8.71 -4.10 -6.60
C PHE A 37 -9.48 -3.37 -5.50
N GLY A 38 -10.11 -4.11 -4.57
CA GLY A 38 -10.78 -3.56 -3.41
C GLY A 38 -10.97 -4.59 -2.31
N ARG A 39 -11.21 -4.10 -1.12
CA ARG A 39 -11.59 -4.84 0.07
C ARG A 39 -12.96 -4.37 0.53
N SER A 40 -13.76 -5.28 1.07
CA SER A 40 -15.08 -4.97 1.62
C SER A 40 -15.10 -5.16 3.13
N VAL A 41 -15.90 -4.35 3.80
CA VAL A 41 -16.25 -4.49 5.21
C VAL A 41 -17.77 -4.41 5.36
N LYS A 42 -18.32 -5.26 6.22
CA LYS A 42 -19.76 -5.26 6.53
C LYS A 42 -20.07 -4.14 7.52
N MET A 43 -21.16 -3.43 7.28
CA MET A 43 -21.70 -2.40 8.16
C MET A 43 -22.77 -3.02 9.12
N PRO A 44 -23.06 -2.34 10.25
CA PRO A 44 -24.04 -2.87 11.22
C PRO A 44 -25.45 -3.09 10.65
N ASN A 45 -25.83 -2.37 9.59
CA ASN A 45 -27.13 -2.42 8.95
C ASN A 45 -27.18 -3.37 7.73
N ASP A 46 -26.34 -4.40 7.66
CA ASP A 46 -26.16 -5.30 6.50
C ASP A 46 -25.77 -4.63 5.17
N ALA A 47 -25.55 -3.34 5.16
CA ALA A 47 -24.86 -2.66 4.06
C ALA A 47 -23.37 -3.02 4.07
N GLN A 48 -22.67 -2.66 3.01
CA GLN A 48 -21.23 -2.91 2.88
C GLN A 48 -20.54 -1.68 2.34
N VAL A 49 -19.32 -1.47 2.81
CA VAL A 49 -18.41 -0.54 2.19
C VAL A 49 -17.32 -1.32 1.47
N VAL A 50 -17.03 -0.92 0.24
CA VAL A 50 -15.91 -1.45 -0.55
C VAL A 50 -14.96 -0.30 -0.85
N ALA A 51 -13.75 -0.37 -0.33
CA ALA A 51 -12.71 0.60 -0.62
C ALA A 51 -11.59 -0.05 -1.45
N GLY A 52 -11.07 0.68 -2.42
CA GLY A 52 -10.11 0.11 -3.34
C GLY A 52 -9.42 1.14 -4.23
N VAL A 53 -8.77 0.64 -5.26
CA VAL A 53 -8.03 1.45 -6.22
C VAL A 53 -8.61 1.35 -7.62
N TYR A 54 -8.63 2.49 -8.30
CA TYR A 54 -9.07 2.58 -9.68
C TYR A 54 -7.95 3.09 -10.59
N GLY A 55 -8.03 2.73 -11.86
CA GLY A 55 -7.10 3.17 -12.90
C GLY A 55 -7.81 3.64 -14.16
N SER A 56 -7.04 3.92 -15.20
CA SER A 56 -7.56 4.16 -16.55
C SER A 56 -7.53 2.88 -17.39
N LYS A 57 -8.14 2.95 -18.56
CA LYS A 57 -8.52 1.85 -19.44
C LYS A 57 -7.62 0.60 -19.56
N ASN A 58 -6.31 0.65 -19.39
CA ASN A 58 -5.45 -0.52 -19.64
C ASN A 58 -4.28 -0.66 -18.66
N GLY A 59 -4.34 -0.04 -17.49
CA GLY A 59 -3.17 -0.01 -16.62
C GLY A 59 -3.27 -0.93 -15.41
N GLU A 60 -2.16 -1.52 -15.07
CA GLU A 60 -1.88 -2.09 -13.75
C GLU A 60 -1.67 -0.98 -12.71
N TYR A 61 -1.63 0.28 -13.17
CA TYR A 61 -1.40 1.44 -12.33
C TYR A 61 -2.71 2.07 -11.89
N SER A 62 -2.83 2.27 -10.60
CA SER A 62 -3.90 3.06 -10.00
C SER A 62 -3.62 4.56 -10.16
N ARG A 63 -4.69 5.33 -10.29
CA ARG A 63 -4.70 6.81 -10.35
C ARG A 63 -5.30 7.45 -9.12
N GLY A 64 -5.95 6.66 -8.31
CA GLY A 64 -6.61 7.09 -7.10
C GLY A 64 -7.28 5.93 -6.41
N VAL A 65 -8.03 6.27 -5.39
CA VAL A 65 -8.84 5.35 -4.60
C VAL A 65 -10.31 5.57 -4.89
N PHE A 66 -11.11 4.53 -4.72
CA PHE A 66 -12.55 4.62 -4.73
C PHE A 66 -13.12 4.06 -3.43
N VAL A 67 -14.25 4.56 -3.04
CA VAL A 67 -15.07 4.01 -1.96
C VAL A 67 -16.49 3.85 -2.48
N ALA A 68 -17.03 2.65 -2.34
CA ALA A 68 -18.39 2.33 -2.72
C ALA A 68 -19.19 1.90 -1.49
N GLU A 69 -20.37 2.48 -1.30
CA GLU A 69 -21.39 1.99 -0.39
C GLU A 69 -22.33 1.07 -1.18
N ILE A 70 -22.62 -0.11 -0.63
CA ILE A 70 -23.59 -1.07 -1.18
C ILE A 70 -24.69 -1.22 -0.12
N ASN A 71 -25.91 -0.83 -0.44
CA ASN A 71 -27.02 -0.97 0.47
C ASN A 71 -27.54 -2.42 0.58
N GLN A 72 -28.51 -2.67 1.45
CA GLN A 72 -29.07 -3.99 1.70
C GLN A 72 -29.65 -4.66 0.46
N ILE A 73 -30.25 -3.89 -0.45
CA ILE A 73 -30.84 -4.40 -1.69
C ILE A 73 -29.83 -4.58 -2.83
N GLY A 74 -28.60 -4.08 -2.65
CA GLY A 74 -27.50 -4.24 -3.61
C GLY A 74 -27.30 -3.05 -4.54
N GLU A 75 -28.02 -1.95 -4.35
CA GLU A 75 -27.71 -0.71 -5.02
C GLU A 75 -26.43 -0.12 -4.46
N TYR A 76 -25.64 0.53 -5.30
CA TYR A 76 -24.38 1.09 -4.88
C TYR A 76 -24.10 2.45 -5.50
N PHE A 77 -23.29 3.22 -4.81
CA PHE A 77 -22.71 4.47 -5.28
C PHE A 77 -21.21 4.45 -5.09
N ILE A 78 -20.43 4.93 -6.09
CA ILE A 78 -18.98 4.93 -6.05
C ILE A 78 -18.43 6.34 -6.04
N ASN A 79 -17.72 6.70 -4.98
CA ASN A 79 -16.92 7.92 -4.89
C ASN A 79 -15.50 7.67 -5.36
N TYR A 80 -14.91 8.59 -6.12
CA TYR A 80 -13.56 8.47 -6.66
C TYR A 80 -12.70 9.65 -6.23
N TYR A 81 -11.52 9.34 -5.68
CA TYR A 81 -10.55 10.31 -5.20
C TYR A 81 -9.22 10.11 -5.92
N ASN A 82 -8.77 11.12 -6.69
CA ASN A 82 -7.48 11.06 -7.36
C ASN A 82 -6.35 11.25 -6.33
N PHE A 83 -5.21 10.61 -6.49
CA PHE A 83 -4.05 10.81 -5.60
C PHE A 83 -3.61 12.27 -5.51
N ALA A 84 -3.83 13.08 -6.56
CA ALA A 84 -3.53 14.49 -6.53
C ALA A 84 -4.50 15.33 -5.67
N ASP A 85 -5.67 14.80 -5.33
CA ASP A 85 -6.69 15.47 -4.53
C ASP A 85 -6.56 15.17 -3.04
N LEU A 86 -5.73 14.17 -2.68
CA LEU A 86 -5.40 13.81 -1.31
C LEU A 86 -4.38 14.80 -0.73
N GLN A 87 -4.58 15.23 0.52
CA GLN A 87 -3.77 16.29 1.16
C GLN A 87 -2.39 15.78 1.58
N ASN A 88 -2.34 14.58 2.16
CA ASN A 88 -1.15 14.01 2.79
C ASN A 88 -0.58 12.80 2.05
N PHE A 89 -1.12 12.46 0.88
CA PHE A 89 -0.63 11.35 0.07
C PHE A 89 0.87 11.42 -0.21
N PHE A 90 1.42 12.60 -0.41
CA PHE A 90 2.83 12.82 -0.74
C PHE A 90 3.71 13.12 0.48
N SER A 91 3.16 13.13 1.71
CA SER A 91 3.90 13.48 2.92
C SER A 91 4.96 12.44 3.34
N TYR A 92 4.96 11.25 2.70
CA TYR A 92 6.04 10.28 2.83
C TYR A 92 7.36 10.74 2.19
N MET A 93 7.30 11.73 1.29
CA MET A 93 8.48 12.26 0.60
C MET A 93 9.25 13.21 1.50
N LYS A 94 10.55 13.39 1.22
CA LYS A 94 11.33 14.48 1.82
C LYS A 94 10.67 15.83 1.50
N ALA A 95 10.61 16.74 2.48
CA ALA A 95 9.88 18.01 2.42
C ALA A 95 10.09 18.80 1.11
N ARG A 96 11.33 18.92 0.64
CA ARG A 96 11.65 19.63 -0.61
C ARG A 96 11.02 18.98 -1.86
N ARG A 97 10.89 17.64 -1.87
CA ARG A 97 10.26 16.89 -2.97
C ARG A 97 8.75 17.01 -2.90
N GLU A 98 8.18 16.89 -1.71
CA GLU A 98 6.76 17.08 -1.47
C GLU A 98 6.29 18.45 -1.94
N GLN A 99 6.98 19.53 -1.52
CA GLN A 99 6.67 20.90 -1.95
C GLN A 99 6.70 21.08 -3.47
N ARG A 100 7.67 20.48 -4.15
CA ARG A 100 7.74 20.53 -5.62
C ARG A 100 6.53 19.83 -6.28
N VAL A 101 6.12 18.68 -5.72
CA VAL A 101 4.96 17.94 -6.24
C VAL A 101 3.69 18.73 -5.98
N LYS A 102 3.46 19.19 -4.76
CA LYS A 102 2.28 20.01 -4.39
C LYS A 102 2.21 21.30 -5.22
N GLY A 103 3.31 22.01 -5.39
CA GLY A 103 3.35 23.21 -6.24
C GLY A 103 3.11 22.93 -7.74
N ARG A 104 3.45 21.72 -8.23
CA ARG A 104 3.08 21.31 -9.59
C ARG A 104 1.60 21.03 -9.71
N ILE A 105 1.01 20.35 -8.72
CA ILE A 105 -0.43 20.07 -8.68
C ILE A 105 -1.20 21.37 -8.71
N GLU A 106 -0.85 22.31 -7.83
CA GLU A 106 -1.52 23.61 -7.72
C GLU A 106 -1.46 24.40 -9.02
N ARG A 107 -0.26 24.54 -9.62
CA ARG A 107 -0.11 25.23 -10.93
C ARG A 107 -0.93 24.59 -12.03
N ARG A 108 -1.13 23.27 -12.02
CA ARG A 108 -1.97 22.58 -12.99
C ARG A 108 -3.45 22.83 -12.71
N LYS A 109 -3.86 22.83 -11.44
CA LYS A 109 -5.23 23.11 -10.99
C LYS A 109 -5.67 24.51 -11.41
N ILE A 110 -4.82 25.52 -11.19
CA ILE A 110 -5.05 26.90 -11.63
C ILE A 110 -5.27 26.99 -13.16
N LYS A 111 -4.56 26.15 -13.94
CA LYS A 111 -4.71 26.08 -15.41
C LYS A 111 -5.86 25.17 -15.86
N GLY A 112 -6.76 24.73 -14.98
CA GLY A 112 -7.83 23.79 -15.28
C GLY A 112 -7.37 22.40 -15.73
N LYS A 113 -6.10 22.03 -15.49
CA LYS A 113 -5.52 20.76 -15.93
C LYS A 113 -5.47 19.77 -14.77
N LYS A 114 -5.99 18.56 -14.97
CA LYS A 114 -5.90 17.48 -13.99
C LYS A 114 -4.46 16.96 -13.86
N SER A 115 -3.97 16.82 -12.64
CA SER A 115 -2.72 16.12 -12.35
C SER A 115 -2.97 14.60 -12.31
N ARG A 116 -2.05 13.83 -12.87
CA ARG A 116 -2.16 12.38 -12.95
C ARG A 116 -0.90 11.76 -12.37
N PHE A 117 -1.10 10.91 -11.36
CA PHE A 117 -0.06 10.09 -10.75
C PHE A 117 -0.42 8.63 -10.96
N ASN A 118 0.57 7.80 -11.16
CA ASN A 118 0.40 6.37 -11.39
C ASN A 118 1.19 5.63 -10.32
N TYR A 119 0.51 4.85 -9.50
CA TYR A 119 1.09 3.98 -8.50
C TYR A 119 0.58 2.55 -8.68
N ARG A 120 1.38 1.57 -8.32
CA ARG A 120 0.86 0.25 -7.98
C ARG A 120 0.59 0.28 -6.49
N LEU A 121 -0.66 0.13 -6.13
CA LEU A 121 -1.11 0.20 -4.75
C LEU A 121 -1.96 -1.05 -4.46
N MET A 122 -1.59 -1.75 -3.39
CA MET A 122 -2.35 -2.87 -2.84
C MET A 122 -3.15 -2.38 -1.64
N VAL A 123 -4.45 -2.63 -1.62
CA VAL A 123 -5.29 -2.37 -0.45
C VAL A 123 -5.26 -3.61 0.43
N ASN A 124 -4.75 -3.46 1.64
CA ASN A 124 -4.56 -4.57 2.56
C ASN A 124 -5.74 -4.74 3.49
N GLU A 125 -6.21 -3.65 4.08
CA GLU A 125 -7.26 -3.69 5.09
C GLU A 125 -8.26 -2.55 4.89
N VAL A 126 -9.50 -2.83 5.29
CA VAL A 126 -10.54 -1.83 5.55
C VAL A 126 -11.12 -2.17 6.92
N VAL A 127 -10.97 -1.28 7.88
CA VAL A 127 -11.36 -1.52 9.27
C VAL A 127 -12.32 -0.45 9.77
N PRO A 128 -13.30 -0.79 10.63
CA PRO A 128 -14.15 0.20 11.27
C PRO A 128 -13.34 1.03 12.30
N TYR A 129 -13.69 2.32 12.43
CA TYR A 129 -13.07 3.25 13.35
C TYR A 129 -14.08 4.30 13.82
N GLY A 130 -14.70 4.09 14.97
CA GLY A 130 -15.80 4.91 15.43
C GLY A 130 -16.98 4.90 14.45
N ASP A 131 -17.36 6.08 13.97
CA ASP A 131 -18.36 6.30 12.92
C ASP A 131 -17.78 6.28 11.49
N GLN A 132 -16.50 5.99 11.37
CA GLN A 132 -15.73 6.01 10.12
C GLN A 132 -15.19 4.62 9.77
N TYR A 133 -14.59 4.53 8.60
CA TYR A 133 -13.84 3.38 8.12
C TYR A 133 -12.45 3.83 7.65
N ILE A 134 -11.46 3.02 7.94
CA ILE A 134 -10.08 3.29 7.55
C ILE A 134 -9.65 2.28 6.50
N MET A 135 -9.14 2.76 5.38
CA MET A 135 -8.46 1.94 4.38
C MET A 135 -6.95 2.07 4.55
N LEU A 136 -6.27 0.94 4.67
CA LEU A 136 -4.81 0.84 4.57
C LEU A 136 -4.43 0.29 3.21
N GLY A 137 -3.58 1.02 2.50
CA GLY A 137 -3.00 0.56 1.24
C GLY A 137 -1.49 0.80 1.19
N GLU A 138 -0.78 0.01 0.40
CA GLU A 138 0.69 0.10 0.27
C GLU A 138 1.10 0.23 -1.18
N ALA A 139 1.95 1.21 -1.44
CA ALA A 139 2.49 1.47 -2.76
C ALA A 139 3.82 0.75 -2.97
N PHE A 140 3.94 0.11 -4.13
CA PHE A 140 5.11 -0.69 -4.50
C PHE A 140 5.42 -0.57 -5.99
N TYR A 141 6.61 -1.03 -6.37
CA TYR A 141 6.98 -1.25 -7.77
C TYR A 141 7.86 -2.49 -7.92
N PRO A 142 7.78 -3.21 -9.05
CA PRO A 142 8.69 -4.32 -9.33
C PRO A 142 10.10 -3.77 -9.55
N HIS A 143 11.06 -4.32 -8.85
CA HIS A 143 12.48 -4.03 -8.99
C HIS A 143 13.12 -5.07 -9.91
N TYR A 144 14.07 -4.62 -10.74
CA TYR A 144 14.81 -5.49 -11.64
C TYR A 144 16.30 -5.19 -11.51
N SER A 145 17.11 -6.22 -11.36
CA SER A 145 18.55 -6.16 -11.50
C SER A 145 18.97 -6.45 -12.95
N TYR A 146 20.12 -5.98 -13.34
CA TYR A 146 20.73 -6.30 -14.63
C TYR A 146 21.90 -7.24 -14.38
N THR A 147 21.92 -8.39 -15.04
CA THR A 147 23.11 -9.21 -15.09
C THR A 147 24.15 -8.49 -15.95
N ASN A 148 25.19 -7.97 -15.31
CA ASN A 148 26.41 -7.67 -16.04
C ASN A 148 27.04 -9.01 -16.46
N THR A 149 26.67 -9.52 -17.62
CA THR A 149 27.53 -10.45 -18.31
C THR A 149 28.77 -9.67 -18.74
N GLN A 150 29.71 -9.51 -17.80
CA GLN A 150 31.08 -9.36 -18.22
C GLN A 150 31.42 -10.67 -18.94
N ALA A 151 31.22 -10.67 -20.26
CA ALA A 151 31.92 -11.61 -21.08
C ALA A 151 33.43 -11.40 -20.74
N SER A 152 33.96 -12.35 -20.00
CA SER A 152 35.42 -12.44 -19.85
C SER A 152 35.95 -12.50 -21.27
N SER A 153 36.45 -11.36 -21.75
CA SER A 153 37.14 -11.26 -23.01
C SER A 153 38.39 -12.09 -22.88
N SER A 154 38.28 -13.36 -23.21
CA SER A 154 39.42 -14.17 -23.59
C SER A 154 40.07 -13.41 -24.73
N GLY A 155 41.13 -12.73 -24.43
CA GLY A 155 42.17 -12.04 -25.18
C GLY A 155 42.17 -12.15 -26.71
N VAL A 156 41.11 -11.74 -27.40
CA VAL A 156 41.14 -11.52 -28.85
C VAL A 156 41.04 -10.02 -29.09
N PRO A 157 42.17 -9.37 -29.49
CA PRO A 157 42.14 -7.94 -29.82
C PRO A 157 41.32 -7.74 -31.12
N GLY A 158 40.26 -6.95 -31.02
CA GLY A 158 39.52 -6.52 -32.21
C GLY A 158 37.98 -6.71 -32.17
N PHE A 159 37.41 -7.37 -31.17
CA PHE A 159 35.97 -7.36 -31.01
C PHE A 159 35.54 -6.14 -30.18
N TYR A 160 35.03 -5.13 -30.86
CA TYR A 160 34.28 -4.04 -30.22
C TYR A 160 33.11 -4.64 -29.46
N SER A 161 33.09 -4.56 -28.15
CA SER A 161 31.95 -4.90 -27.33
C SER A 161 30.78 -4.03 -27.79
N ASN A 162 29.79 -4.67 -28.38
CA ASN A 162 28.59 -3.98 -28.84
C ASN A 162 27.85 -3.42 -27.61
N PRO A 163 27.71 -2.08 -27.44
CA PRO A 163 27.04 -1.47 -26.30
C PRO A 163 25.56 -1.78 -26.24
N LEU A 164 25.02 -2.55 -27.19
CA LEU A 164 23.62 -2.95 -27.28
C LEU A 164 23.31 -4.29 -26.60
N MET A 165 24.26 -5.03 -26.05
CA MET A 165 23.98 -6.14 -25.15
C MET A 165 23.59 -5.59 -23.80
N ARG A 166 22.33 -5.13 -23.69
CA ARG A 166 21.65 -4.95 -22.42
C ARG A 166 21.55 -6.33 -21.77
N GLY A 167 22.24 -6.51 -20.65
CA GLY A 167 22.09 -7.71 -19.83
C GLY A 167 20.61 -7.99 -19.54
N ASP A 168 20.25 -9.25 -19.43
CA ASP A 168 18.88 -9.64 -19.14
C ASP A 168 18.40 -9.00 -17.86
N ARG A 169 17.16 -8.51 -17.88
CA ARG A 169 16.48 -7.97 -16.70
C ARG A 169 15.97 -9.13 -15.88
N ILE A 170 16.53 -9.32 -14.70
CA ILE A 170 16.06 -10.33 -13.75
C ILE A 170 15.18 -9.63 -12.73
N PHE A 171 13.98 -10.18 -12.51
CA PHE A 171 13.10 -9.72 -11.45
C PHE A 171 13.77 -9.94 -10.09
N ASP A 172 13.87 -8.89 -9.30
CA ASP A 172 14.58 -8.82 -8.02
C ASP A 172 13.62 -8.39 -6.88
N GLY A 173 12.35 -8.70 -7.02
CA GLY A 173 11.35 -8.48 -5.99
C GLY A 173 10.52 -7.20 -6.18
N TYR A 174 9.64 -6.96 -5.21
CA TYR A 174 8.79 -5.78 -5.10
C TYR A 174 9.37 -4.83 -4.05
N GLN A 175 9.68 -3.62 -4.47
CA GLN A 175 10.15 -2.55 -3.60
C GLN A 175 8.96 -1.74 -3.11
N TYR A 176 8.77 -1.66 -1.81
CA TYR A 176 7.74 -0.81 -1.19
C TYR A 176 8.24 0.61 -1.02
N THR A 177 7.32 1.58 -1.05
CA THR A 177 7.67 3.00 -0.93
C THR A 177 6.96 3.70 0.23
N HIS A 178 5.68 3.47 0.38
CA HIS A 178 4.88 4.07 1.46
C HIS A 178 3.55 3.34 1.62
N ALA A 179 2.99 3.42 2.82
CA ALA A 179 1.59 3.12 3.09
C ALA A 179 0.77 4.40 3.00
N ILE A 180 -0.49 4.26 2.62
CA ILE A 180 -1.51 5.30 2.74
C ILE A 180 -2.60 4.83 3.69
N VAL A 181 -3.10 5.76 4.47
CA VAL A 181 -4.23 5.55 5.39
C VAL A 181 -5.27 6.59 5.06
N ILE A 182 -6.49 6.15 4.79
CA ILE A 182 -7.58 7.02 4.35
C ILE A 182 -8.80 6.74 5.22
N GLY A 183 -9.30 7.79 5.89
CA GLY A 183 -10.55 7.76 6.64
C GLY A 183 -11.73 8.24 5.78
N PHE A 184 -12.84 7.52 5.85
CA PHE A 184 -14.07 7.87 5.14
C PHE A 184 -15.31 7.47 5.97
N ASP A 185 -16.42 8.13 5.73
CA ASP A 185 -17.70 7.78 6.37
C ASP A 185 -18.39 6.60 5.67
N GLY A 186 -19.48 6.11 6.28
CA GLY A 186 -20.27 4.99 5.73
C GLY A 186 -20.86 5.26 4.34
N LYS A 187 -20.97 6.53 3.93
CA LYS A 187 -21.41 6.95 2.59
C LYS A 187 -20.27 7.05 1.59
N GLY A 188 -19.05 6.73 2.03
CA GLY A 188 -17.85 6.79 1.19
C GLY A 188 -17.29 8.19 0.98
N ASN A 189 -17.67 9.19 1.77
CA ASN A 189 -17.06 10.51 1.71
C ASN A 189 -15.72 10.52 2.42
N LEU A 190 -14.69 11.01 1.74
CA LEU A 190 -13.36 11.19 2.29
C LEU A 190 -13.40 12.19 3.45
N LYS A 191 -12.84 11.80 4.59
CA LYS A 191 -12.68 12.66 5.78
C LYS A 191 -11.26 13.18 5.91
N TRP A 192 -10.29 12.29 5.81
CA TRP A 192 -8.87 12.60 5.96
C TRP A 192 -8.00 11.56 5.25
N ASP A 193 -6.74 11.91 5.04
CA ASP A 193 -5.72 10.99 4.56
C ASP A 193 -4.39 11.23 5.26
N ASN A 194 -3.56 10.20 5.33
CA ASN A 194 -2.21 10.26 5.85
C ASN A 194 -1.31 9.26 5.10
N SER A 195 0.00 9.43 5.17
CA SER A 195 0.94 8.48 4.60
C SER A 195 2.08 8.14 5.55
N PHE A 196 2.63 6.94 5.40
CA PHE A 196 3.73 6.41 6.20
C PHE A 196 4.80 5.85 5.26
N GLU A 197 6.00 6.41 5.30
CA GLU A 197 7.12 5.97 4.46
C GLU A 197 7.58 4.57 4.83
N ILE A 198 7.75 3.71 3.83
CA ILE A 198 8.34 2.38 3.97
C ILE A 198 9.75 2.45 3.38
N ASN A 199 10.77 2.26 4.22
CA ASN A 199 12.17 2.39 3.82
C ASN A 199 12.81 1.02 3.63
N ASP A 200 13.44 0.84 2.48
CA ASP A 200 14.32 -0.27 2.14
C ASP A 200 13.66 -1.67 2.11
N VAL A 201 12.34 -1.75 2.27
CA VAL A 201 11.62 -3.03 2.26
C VAL A 201 11.45 -3.53 0.84
N LYS A 202 11.99 -4.72 0.59
CA LYS A 202 11.86 -5.46 -0.66
C LYS A 202 11.48 -6.91 -0.36
N THR A 203 10.51 -7.45 -1.10
CA THR A 203 10.03 -8.82 -0.95
C THR A 203 9.83 -9.48 -2.31
N PHE A 204 9.99 -10.80 -2.41
CA PHE A 204 9.73 -11.52 -3.66
C PHE A 204 8.24 -11.72 -3.92
N GLU A 205 7.43 -11.75 -2.86
CA GLU A 205 5.98 -11.86 -2.95
C GLU A 205 5.31 -10.59 -2.42
N LEU A 206 4.15 -10.25 -2.97
CA LEU A 206 3.34 -9.16 -2.46
C LEU A 206 2.69 -9.58 -1.14
N GLN A 207 3.03 -8.88 -0.08
CA GLN A 207 2.49 -9.09 1.26
C GLN A 207 2.26 -7.76 1.96
N GLN A 208 1.43 -7.77 2.99
CA GLN A 208 1.22 -6.61 3.84
C GLN A 208 2.45 -6.40 4.73
N ILE A 209 3.03 -5.22 4.64
CA ILE A 209 4.19 -4.80 5.44
C ILE A 209 3.74 -4.03 6.68
N VAL A 210 2.92 -2.99 6.50
CA VAL A 210 2.47 -2.12 7.58
C VAL A 210 1.25 -2.73 8.26
N LYS A 211 1.30 -2.84 9.57
CA LYS A 211 0.16 -3.17 10.42
C LYS A 211 -0.48 -1.88 10.93
N ILE A 212 -1.80 -1.93 11.12
CA ILE A 212 -2.58 -0.83 11.64
C ILE A 212 -3.29 -1.26 12.92
N SER A 213 -3.21 -0.43 13.95
CA SER A 213 -3.97 -0.61 15.20
C SER A 213 -4.74 0.67 15.50
N PRO A 214 -6.00 0.75 15.13
CA PRO A 214 -6.86 1.85 15.53
C PRO A 214 -7.30 1.67 16.98
N ASP A 215 -7.28 2.77 17.72
CA ASP A 215 -7.78 2.92 19.08
C ASP A 215 -8.69 4.16 19.09
N ASP A 216 -9.54 4.34 20.10
CA ASP A 216 -10.56 5.40 20.15
C ASP A 216 -10.05 6.81 19.85
N ASN A 217 -8.78 7.06 20.06
CA ASN A 217 -8.21 8.40 19.97
C ASN A 217 -6.93 8.50 19.10
N ARG A 218 -6.47 7.39 18.56
CA ARG A 218 -5.22 7.34 17.76
C ARG A 218 -5.17 6.11 16.87
N ILE A 219 -4.36 6.20 15.85
CA ILE A 219 -4.06 5.10 14.94
C ILE A 219 -2.56 4.87 14.95
N VAL A 220 -2.15 3.68 15.32
CA VAL A 220 -0.75 3.26 15.32
C VAL A 220 -0.47 2.51 14.03
N LEU A 221 0.53 2.99 13.29
CA LEU A 221 1.07 2.34 12.08
C LEU A 221 2.45 1.81 12.42
N LEU A 222 2.72 0.54 12.15
CA LEU A 222 4.02 -0.04 12.47
C LEU A 222 4.42 -1.14 11.49
N TYR A 223 5.73 -1.30 11.29
CA TYR A 223 6.30 -2.43 10.56
C TYR A 223 7.69 -2.80 11.08
N LEU A 224 8.07 -4.05 10.88
CA LEU A 224 9.38 -4.58 11.26
C LEU A 224 10.22 -4.77 9.99
N PHE A 225 11.41 -4.19 9.99
CA PHE A 225 12.40 -4.42 8.94
C PHE A 225 13.82 -4.20 9.46
N ASN A 226 14.75 -5.06 9.12
CA ASN A 226 16.15 -4.99 9.58
C ASN A 226 16.29 -4.90 11.11
N ASN A 227 15.51 -5.67 11.85
CA ASN A 227 15.49 -5.67 13.31
C ASN A 227 15.10 -4.30 13.94
N LEU A 228 14.44 -3.45 13.16
CA LEU A 228 13.91 -2.17 13.60
C LEU A 228 12.39 -2.18 13.47
N ILE A 229 11.70 -1.93 14.56
CA ILE A 229 10.28 -1.61 14.54
C ILE A 229 10.17 -0.14 14.21
N ARG A 230 9.55 0.15 13.09
CA ARG A 230 9.26 1.53 12.68
C ARG A 230 7.80 1.82 12.91
N SER A 231 7.50 2.93 13.57
CA SER A 231 6.13 3.31 13.90
C SER A 231 5.84 4.77 13.56
N LYS A 232 4.57 5.07 13.46
CA LYS A 232 4.00 6.41 13.34
C LYS A 232 2.64 6.40 14.01
N ILE A 233 2.34 7.42 14.81
CA ILE A 233 1.05 7.57 15.48
C ILE A 233 0.35 8.79 14.89
N ILE A 234 -0.89 8.59 14.47
CA ILE A 234 -1.73 9.64 13.88
C ILE A 234 -3.08 9.71 14.59
N LYS A 235 -3.73 10.85 14.44
CA LYS A 235 -5.15 11.04 14.72
C LYS A 235 -5.73 11.77 13.53
N ASP A 236 -6.54 11.07 12.74
CA ASP A 236 -7.06 11.58 11.47
C ASP A 236 -5.91 12.07 10.55
N ASP A 237 -5.93 13.32 10.10
CA ASP A 237 -4.89 13.95 9.29
C ASP A 237 -3.68 14.43 10.11
N GLN A 238 -3.77 14.46 11.44
CA GLN A 238 -2.73 14.95 12.33
C GLN A 238 -1.72 13.87 12.69
N VAL A 239 -0.45 14.25 12.73
CA VAL A 239 0.64 13.40 13.20
C VAL A 239 0.87 13.69 14.67
N LEU A 240 0.53 12.72 15.54
CA LEU A 240 0.77 12.82 17.00
C LEU A 240 2.21 12.48 17.32
N GLU A 241 2.75 11.44 16.69
CA GLU A 241 4.13 11.03 16.79
C GLU A 241 4.69 10.75 15.40
N GLY A 242 5.79 11.39 15.06
CA GLY A 242 6.48 11.18 13.78
C GLY A 242 7.07 9.78 13.68
N LYS A 243 7.82 9.53 12.60
CA LYS A 243 8.47 8.23 12.42
C LYS A 243 9.50 7.99 13.53
N THR A 244 9.35 6.87 14.23
CA THR A 244 10.36 6.31 15.12
C THR A 244 10.99 5.06 14.52
N ALA A 245 12.10 4.63 15.07
CA ALA A 245 12.78 3.41 14.69
C ALA A 245 13.45 2.82 15.92
N ASP A 246 12.78 1.83 16.50
CA ASP A 246 13.22 1.20 17.74
C ASP A 246 13.81 -0.17 17.45
N PRO A 247 15.05 -0.46 17.90
CA PRO A 247 15.65 -1.76 17.69
C PRO A 247 14.94 -2.83 18.51
N VAL A 248 14.73 -3.98 17.92
CA VAL A 248 14.31 -5.18 18.66
C VAL A 248 15.48 -5.57 19.56
N LYS A 249 15.24 -5.52 20.87
CA LYS A 249 16.27 -5.79 21.88
C LYS A 249 16.65 -7.28 21.88
N SER A 250 17.93 -7.57 21.96
CA SER A 250 18.43 -8.91 22.28
C SER A 250 18.13 -9.26 23.74
N LYS A 251 18.19 -10.56 24.06
CA LYS A 251 17.95 -11.05 25.43
C LYS A 251 18.96 -10.47 26.43
N TYR A 252 20.21 -10.28 26.00
CA TYR A 252 21.28 -9.73 26.82
C TYR A 252 21.80 -8.43 26.21
N GLN A 253 22.05 -7.41 27.02
CA GLN A 253 22.51 -6.09 26.55
C GLN A 253 23.91 -6.11 25.91
N THR A 254 24.71 -7.14 26.25
CA THR A 254 26.07 -7.35 25.71
C THR A 254 26.08 -8.02 24.34
N ASP A 255 24.97 -8.56 23.90
CA ASP A 255 24.88 -9.27 22.65
C ASP A 255 25.03 -8.33 21.44
N VAL A 256 25.90 -8.68 20.51
CA VAL A 256 26.06 -7.94 19.24
C VAL A 256 25.39 -8.73 18.13
N VAL A 257 24.34 -8.17 17.53
CA VAL A 257 23.66 -8.77 16.39
C VAL A 257 24.55 -8.65 15.15
N LYS A 258 25.01 -9.80 14.62
CA LYS A 258 25.91 -9.86 13.45
C LYS A 258 25.16 -9.92 12.12
N GLU A 259 24.13 -10.74 12.05
CA GLU A 259 23.31 -10.95 10.86
C GLU A 259 21.84 -10.71 11.19
N LYS A 260 21.17 -10.06 10.29
CA LYS A 260 19.73 -9.77 10.37
C LYS A 260 19.07 -10.52 9.22
N ASP A 261 18.38 -11.59 9.54
CA ASP A 261 17.54 -12.26 8.57
C ASP A 261 16.23 -11.49 8.44
N THR A 262 16.08 -10.78 7.33
CA THR A 262 14.88 -9.99 7.06
C THR A 262 13.75 -10.82 6.48
N GLU A 263 14.04 -11.96 5.86
CA GLU A 263 13.03 -12.80 5.22
C GLU A 263 12.22 -13.59 6.26
N SER A 264 12.84 -13.98 7.37
CA SER A 264 12.17 -14.68 8.48
C SER A 264 11.55 -13.76 9.52
N SER A 265 11.82 -12.46 9.45
CA SER A 265 11.31 -11.49 10.43
C SER A 265 9.86 -11.14 10.13
N LYS A 266 8.97 -11.35 11.11
CA LYS A 266 7.54 -11.07 11.01
C LYS A 266 7.08 -10.20 12.17
N LEU A 267 6.12 -9.32 11.88
CA LEU A 267 5.38 -8.56 12.86
C LEU A 267 3.91 -8.84 12.64
N ASP A 268 3.25 -9.43 13.62
CA ASP A 268 1.85 -9.79 13.52
C ASP A 268 1.07 -9.30 14.74
N TYR A 269 -0.23 -9.11 14.52
CA TYR A 269 -1.17 -8.79 15.57
C TYR A 269 -1.35 -10.00 16.50
N TRP A 270 -1.40 -9.73 17.80
CA TRP A 270 -1.63 -10.78 18.79
C TRP A 270 -3.04 -10.66 19.41
N TYR A 271 -3.24 -9.70 20.32
CA TYR A 271 -4.56 -9.42 20.87
C TYR A 271 -4.65 -7.97 21.39
N THR A 272 -5.83 -7.40 21.40
CA THR A 272 -6.11 -6.01 21.81
C THR A 272 -5.20 -4.99 21.12
N GLN A 273 -4.21 -4.46 21.79
CA GLN A 273 -3.22 -3.48 21.28
C GLN A 273 -1.82 -4.08 21.17
N TYR A 274 -1.68 -5.41 21.36
CA TYR A 274 -0.38 -6.07 21.39
C TYR A 274 -0.05 -6.68 20.03
N PHE A 275 1.19 -6.49 19.64
CA PHE A 275 1.81 -7.13 18.49
C PHE A 275 2.93 -8.03 18.98
N PHE A 276 3.19 -9.10 18.25
CA PHE A 276 4.38 -9.89 18.45
C PHE A 276 5.31 -9.77 17.26
N ALA A 277 6.59 -9.66 17.54
CA ALA A 277 7.66 -9.71 16.55
C ALA A 277 8.40 -11.02 16.69
N SER A 278 8.62 -11.73 15.59
CA SER A 278 9.40 -12.95 15.52
C SER A 278 10.43 -12.88 14.41
N GLY A 279 11.53 -13.60 14.56
CA GLY A 279 12.59 -13.63 13.56
C GLY A 279 13.81 -14.41 14.06
N VAL A 280 14.80 -14.55 13.17
CA VAL A 280 16.06 -15.19 13.48
C VAL A 280 17.17 -14.13 13.50
N GLN A 281 17.97 -14.16 14.55
CA GLN A 281 19.12 -13.28 14.72
C GLN A 281 20.35 -14.11 15.03
N LYS A 282 21.45 -13.81 14.36
CA LYS A 282 22.75 -14.38 14.71
C LYS A 282 23.50 -13.39 15.61
N VAL A 283 23.67 -13.76 16.85
CA VAL A 283 24.33 -12.93 17.86
C VAL A 283 25.72 -13.49 18.20
N ARG A 284 26.64 -12.58 18.52
CA ARG A 284 27.92 -12.92 19.13
C ARG A 284 27.82 -12.54 20.60
N ASN A 285 27.99 -13.55 21.46
CA ASN A 285 28.19 -13.30 22.88
C ASN A 285 29.62 -12.81 23.10
N GLN A 286 29.79 -11.81 23.91
CA GLN A 286 31.10 -11.41 24.41
C GLN A 286 31.48 -12.23 25.61
#